data_ceb6939fdabc0a0d8c319811fe68d658
#
_entry.id   ceb6939fdabc0a0d8c319811fe68d658
#
_cell.length_a   1.000
_cell.length_b   1.000
_cell.length_c   1.000
_cell.angle_alpha   90.00
_cell.angle_beta   90.00
_cell.angle_gamma   90.00
#
_symmetry.space_group_name_H-M   'P 1'
#
loop_
_entity.id
_entity.type
_entity.pdbx_description
1 polymer ?
#
loop_
_entity_poly.entity_id
_entity_poly.type
_entity_poly.pdbx_seq_one_letter_code
_entity_poly.pdbx_strand_id
1 'polypeptide(L)'
;RWASPHLEMGETNASHIQPNVDAKLTQFLHSHWPRLCSVPLTHRYSAIMSFSCDGLPIIGPQPGRSRIISCGGFGAFSPSLTLRAARAVVEGVTTGESTGVPECFSTRRFD
;
A
#
# COMPACT_ATOMS: atom_id res chain seq x y z
N ARG A 1 -1.54 -9.82 -8.53
CA ARG A 1 -1.51 -9.64 -7.07
C ARG A 1 -2.93 -9.65 -6.54
N TRP A 2 -3.23 -10.59 -5.67
CA TRP A 2 -4.52 -10.70 -5.01
C TRP A 2 -4.40 -10.17 -3.58
N ALA A 3 -5.32 -9.33 -3.19
CA ALA A 3 -5.47 -8.91 -1.80
C ALA A 3 -6.71 -9.61 -1.22
N SER A 4 -6.58 -10.14 -0.04
CA SER A 4 -7.73 -10.65 0.70
C SER A 4 -8.57 -9.49 1.24
N PRO A 5 -9.89 -9.54 1.18
CA PRO A 5 -10.75 -8.58 1.85
C PRO A 5 -10.76 -8.74 3.38
N HIS A 6 -10.13 -9.78 3.90
CA HIS A 6 -10.03 -10.02 5.35
C HIS A 6 -8.78 -9.32 5.89
N LEU A 7 -8.90 -8.02 6.13
CA LEU A 7 -7.90 -7.20 6.78
C LEU A 7 -8.20 -7.18 8.28
N GLU A 8 -7.27 -7.67 9.09
CA GLU A 8 -7.31 -7.45 10.53
C GLU A 8 -6.68 -6.11 10.85
N MET A 9 -7.47 -5.22 11.44
CA MET A 9 -6.97 -3.92 11.87
C MET A 9 -6.00 -4.10 13.04
N GLY A 10 -4.83 -3.47 12.94
CA GLY A 10 -3.80 -3.57 13.97
C GLY A 10 -2.89 -4.78 13.87
N GLU A 11 -3.01 -5.62 12.82
CA GLU A 11 -2.07 -6.70 12.57
C GLU A 11 -0.66 -6.13 12.28
N THR A 12 0.31 -6.62 13.01
CA THR A 12 1.72 -6.19 12.90
C THR A 12 2.65 -7.31 12.43
N ASN A 13 2.16 -8.55 12.32
CA ASN A 13 2.97 -9.69 11.91
C ASN A 13 2.88 -9.94 10.40
N ALA A 14 3.79 -9.33 9.65
CA ALA A 14 3.88 -9.49 8.19
C ALA A 14 4.29 -10.91 7.75
N SER A 15 4.83 -11.73 8.65
CA SER A 15 5.32 -13.08 8.32
C SER A 15 4.24 -14.14 8.42
N HIS A 16 3.11 -13.83 9.03
CA HIS A 16 2.05 -14.80 9.27
C HIS A 16 1.12 -14.90 8.08
N ILE A 17 1.10 -16.05 7.43
CA ILE A 17 0.11 -16.37 6.41
C ILE A 17 -1.06 -17.08 7.10
N GLN A 18 -2.22 -16.45 7.11
CA GLN A 18 -3.43 -17.02 7.71
C GLN A 18 -3.94 -18.19 6.85
N PRO A 19 -4.02 -19.43 7.38
CA PRO A 19 -4.39 -20.61 6.58
C PRO A 19 -5.78 -20.51 5.92
N ASN A 20 -6.76 -19.92 6.61
CA ASN A 20 -8.10 -19.72 6.09
C ASN A 20 -8.13 -18.75 4.90
N VAL A 21 -7.27 -17.73 4.90
CA VAL A 21 -7.13 -16.76 3.80
C VAL A 21 -6.43 -17.41 2.61
N ASP A 22 -5.33 -18.15 2.87
CA ASP A 22 -4.59 -18.89 1.85
C ASP A 22 -5.49 -19.91 1.13
N ALA A 23 -6.29 -20.66 1.89
CA ALA A 23 -7.25 -21.60 1.33
C ALA A 23 -8.29 -20.92 0.42
N LYS A 24 -8.87 -19.80 0.88
CA LYS A 24 -9.84 -19.03 0.08
C LYS A 24 -9.22 -18.46 -1.19
N LEU A 25 -8.01 -17.92 -1.12
CA LEU A 25 -7.30 -17.40 -2.31
C LEU A 25 -6.97 -18.51 -3.29
N THR A 26 -6.55 -19.68 -2.81
CA THR A 26 -6.28 -20.84 -3.64
C THR A 26 -7.56 -21.33 -4.31
N GLN A 27 -8.65 -21.46 -3.57
CA GLN A 27 -9.96 -21.84 -4.11
C GLN A 27 -10.44 -20.84 -5.17
N PHE A 28 -10.31 -19.54 -4.90
CA PHE A 28 -10.66 -18.50 -5.87
C PHE A 28 -9.84 -18.61 -7.15
N LEU A 29 -8.51 -18.81 -7.02
CA LEU A 29 -7.63 -19.02 -8.18
C LEU A 29 -8.09 -20.20 -9.03
N HIS A 30 -8.36 -21.33 -8.42
CA HIS A 30 -8.77 -22.55 -9.11
C HIS A 30 -10.15 -22.42 -9.77
N SER A 31 -11.08 -21.71 -9.14
CA SER A 31 -12.43 -21.52 -9.71
C SER A 31 -12.44 -20.60 -10.93
N HIS A 32 -11.57 -19.59 -10.96
CA HIS A 32 -11.52 -18.61 -12.05
C HIS A 32 -10.52 -19.01 -13.17
N TRP A 33 -9.49 -19.76 -12.81
CA TRP A 33 -8.48 -20.26 -13.76
C TRP A 33 -8.22 -21.76 -13.56
N PRO A 34 -9.14 -22.63 -13.99
CA PRO A 34 -9.01 -24.09 -13.80
C PRO A 34 -7.71 -24.67 -14.37
N ARG A 35 -7.18 -24.07 -15.43
CA ARG A 35 -5.89 -24.49 -16.02
C ARG A 35 -4.70 -24.35 -15.09
N LEU A 36 -4.82 -23.54 -14.03
CA LEU A 36 -3.75 -23.34 -13.04
C LEU A 36 -3.82 -24.34 -11.87
N CYS A 37 -4.86 -25.19 -11.80
CA CYS A 37 -4.99 -26.18 -10.71
C CYS A 37 -3.81 -27.15 -10.63
N SER A 38 -3.20 -27.48 -11.78
CA SER A 38 -2.05 -28.38 -11.87
C SER A 38 -0.70 -27.66 -11.70
N VAL A 39 -0.69 -26.33 -11.61
CA VAL A 39 0.54 -25.54 -11.47
C VAL A 39 0.84 -25.33 -9.98
N PRO A 40 2.01 -25.75 -9.48
CA PRO A 40 2.35 -25.56 -8.09
C PRO A 40 2.53 -24.07 -7.76
N LEU A 41 1.99 -23.64 -6.62
CA LEU A 41 2.25 -22.31 -6.07
C LEU A 41 3.65 -22.29 -5.44
N THR A 42 4.58 -21.64 -6.10
CA THR A 42 6.01 -21.63 -5.70
C THR A 42 6.30 -20.64 -4.57
N HIS A 43 5.55 -19.55 -4.49
CA HIS A 43 5.77 -18.49 -3.50
C HIS A 43 4.46 -18.01 -2.89
N ARG A 44 4.47 -17.87 -1.58
CA ARG A 44 3.40 -17.27 -0.77
C ARG A 44 4.02 -16.25 0.15
N TYR A 45 3.37 -15.14 0.33
CA TYR A 45 3.80 -14.13 1.30
C TYR A 45 2.60 -13.34 1.82
N SER A 46 2.75 -12.81 3.01
CA SER A 46 1.88 -11.80 3.57
C SER A 46 2.62 -10.48 3.73
N ALA A 47 1.91 -9.39 3.80
CA ALA A 47 2.48 -8.07 4.00
C ALA A 47 1.47 -7.18 4.72
N ILE A 48 1.99 -6.25 5.50
CA ILE A 48 1.18 -5.23 6.15
C ILE A 48 0.81 -4.15 5.13
N MET A 49 -0.45 -3.77 5.10
CA MET A 49 -0.93 -2.63 4.34
C MET A 49 -1.22 -1.47 5.29
N SER A 50 -0.60 -0.33 5.04
CA SER A 50 -0.85 0.89 5.81
C SER A 50 -1.97 1.71 5.19
N PHE A 51 -2.90 2.13 6.03
CA PHE A 51 -3.98 3.05 5.67
C PHE A 51 -3.88 4.30 6.52
N SER A 52 -4.16 5.44 5.94
CA SER A 52 -4.43 6.67 6.67
C SER A 52 -5.85 6.65 7.23
N CYS A 53 -6.17 7.54 8.16
CA CYS A 53 -7.49 7.61 8.79
C CYS A 53 -8.62 7.97 7.81
N ASP A 54 -8.30 8.66 6.71
CA ASP A 54 -9.24 9.05 5.66
C ASP A 54 -9.13 8.18 4.39
N GLY A 55 -8.25 7.17 4.40
CA GLY A 55 -8.03 6.26 3.27
C GLY A 55 -7.23 6.85 2.09
N LEU A 56 -6.82 8.12 2.16
CA LEU A 56 -6.01 8.76 1.12
C LEU A 56 -4.52 8.71 1.46
N PRO A 57 -3.62 8.62 0.48
CA PRO A 57 -2.18 8.68 0.71
C PRO A 57 -1.76 9.94 1.47
N ILE A 58 -0.66 9.85 2.20
CA ILE A 58 -0.03 10.97 2.89
C ILE A 58 1.32 11.21 2.23
N ILE A 59 1.50 12.39 1.62
CA ILE A 59 2.72 12.75 0.92
C ILE A 59 3.07 14.20 1.24
N GLY A 60 4.24 14.43 1.82
CA GLY A 60 4.73 15.78 2.09
C GLY A 60 5.46 15.94 3.42
N PRO A 61 5.95 17.14 3.71
CA PRO A 61 6.65 17.44 4.94
C PRO A 61 5.72 17.33 6.15
N GLN A 62 6.23 16.83 7.26
CA GLN A 62 5.46 16.77 8.50
C GLN A 62 5.23 18.18 9.06
N PRO A 63 4.04 18.48 9.58
CA PRO A 63 3.78 19.74 10.29
C PRO A 63 4.80 19.99 11.39
N GLY A 64 5.37 21.19 11.44
CA GLY A 64 6.40 21.57 12.40
C GLY A 64 7.78 20.91 12.22
N ARG A 65 7.95 20.03 11.22
CA ARG A 65 9.19 19.28 10.94
C ARG A 65 9.48 19.20 9.45
N SER A 66 9.80 20.34 8.84
CA SER A 66 9.96 20.44 7.37
C SER A 66 11.05 19.54 6.76
N ARG A 67 11.99 19.04 7.57
CA ARG A 67 13.04 18.11 7.13
C ARG A 67 12.61 16.64 7.14
N ILE A 68 11.42 16.33 7.66
CA ILE A 68 10.88 14.97 7.67
C ILE A 68 9.74 14.93 6.66
N ILE A 69 9.89 14.08 5.66
CA ILE A 69 8.88 13.89 4.62
C ILE A 69 8.19 12.55 4.85
N SER A 70 6.88 12.59 4.98
CA SER A 70 6.04 11.40 5.03
C SER A 70 5.63 10.99 3.61
N CYS A 71 5.68 9.70 3.33
CA CYS A 71 5.20 9.14 2.07
C CYS A 71 4.64 7.73 2.35
N GLY A 72 3.33 7.62 2.50
CA GLY A 72 2.73 6.36 2.94
C GLY A 72 1.20 6.37 2.92
N GLY A 73 0.59 5.39 3.58
CA GLY A 73 -0.86 5.28 3.68
C GLY A 73 -1.55 4.94 2.36
N PHE A 74 -0.85 4.30 1.41
CA PHE A 74 -1.38 4.05 0.07
C PHE A 74 -2.47 2.96 0.01
N GLY A 75 -2.65 2.19 1.08
CA GLY A 75 -3.63 1.10 1.10
C GLY A 75 -3.52 0.19 -0.13
N ALA A 76 -4.65 -0.15 -0.70
CA ALA A 76 -4.73 -0.99 -1.90
C ALA A 76 -4.19 -0.32 -3.19
N PHE A 77 -4.07 1.01 -3.20
CA PHE A 77 -3.59 1.78 -4.35
C PHE A 77 -2.06 1.84 -4.46
N SER A 78 -1.34 1.22 -3.53
CA SER A 78 0.12 1.21 -3.49
C SER A 78 0.78 0.89 -4.84
N PRO A 79 0.39 -0.16 -5.59
CA PRO A 79 1.05 -0.48 -6.86
C PRO A 79 0.92 0.62 -7.92
N SER A 80 -0.17 1.37 -7.91
CA SER A 80 -0.46 2.41 -8.90
C SER A 80 0.16 3.76 -8.57
N LEU A 81 0.27 4.08 -7.28
CA LEU A 81 0.64 5.43 -6.82
C LEU A 81 2.08 5.57 -6.35
N THR A 82 2.72 4.48 -5.90
CA THR A 82 4.03 4.55 -5.24
C THR A 82 5.11 5.18 -6.11
N LEU A 83 5.17 4.83 -7.40
CA LEU A 83 6.20 5.37 -8.30
C LEU A 83 6.01 6.87 -8.52
N ARG A 84 4.78 7.32 -8.68
CA ARG A 84 4.47 8.75 -8.84
C ARG A 84 4.76 9.53 -7.56
N ALA A 85 4.39 8.96 -6.40
CA ALA A 85 4.67 9.54 -5.11
C ALA A 85 6.19 9.64 -4.84
N ALA A 86 6.94 8.58 -5.12
CA ALA A 86 8.39 8.58 -4.98
C ALA A 86 9.04 9.68 -5.82
N ARG A 87 8.61 9.84 -7.07
CA ARG A 87 9.09 10.91 -7.95
C ARG A 87 8.79 12.29 -7.36
N ALA A 88 7.59 12.54 -6.90
CA ALA A 88 7.19 13.81 -6.32
C ALA A 88 7.99 14.13 -5.03
N VAL A 89 8.28 13.13 -4.21
CA VAL A 89 9.16 13.30 -3.03
C VAL A 89 10.58 13.69 -3.46
N VAL A 90 11.16 13.01 -4.44
CA VAL A 90 12.50 13.33 -4.94
C VAL A 90 12.53 14.74 -5.52
N GLU A 91 11.57 15.11 -6.37
CA GLU A 91 11.44 16.46 -6.91
C GLU A 91 11.35 17.49 -5.78
N GLY A 92 10.49 17.27 -4.78
CA GLY A 92 10.35 18.17 -3.62
C GLY A 92 11.64 18.33 -2.80
N VAL A 93 12.43 17.28 -2.66
CA VAL A 93 13.73 17.34 -1.94
C VAL A 93 14.79 18.08 -2.75
N THR A 94 14.82 17.89 -4.07
CA THR A 94 15.88 18.43 -4.92
C THR A 94 15.63 19.86 -5.37
N THR A 95 14.37 20.23 -5.61
CA THR A 95 13.99 21.55 -6.12
C THR A 95 13.36 22.47 -5.06
N GLY A 96 12.95 21.91 -3.93
CA GLY A 96 12.17 22.62 -2.91
C GLY A 96 10.68 22.76 -3.29
N GLU A 97 10.27 22.31 -4.47
CA GLU A 97 8.90 22.39 -4.97
C GLU A 97 8.30 20.99 -5.10
N SER A 98 7.24 20.70 -4.35
CA SER A 98 6.50 19.44 -4.49
C SER A 98 5.49 19.55 -5.62
N THR A 99 5.96 19.39 -6.84
CA THR A 99 5.10 19.42 -8.02
C THR A 99 4.40 18.08 -8.25
N GLY A 100 3.10 18.14 -8.56
CA GLY A 100 2.34 16.95 -8.98
C GLY A 100 1.82 16.06 -7.85
N VAL A 101 1.86 16.50 -6.59
CA VAL A 101 1.11 15.87 -5.49
C VAL A 101 -0.25 16.57 -5.37
N PRO A 102 -1.37 15.85 -5.50
CA PRO A 102 -2.68 16.43 -5.21
C PRO A 102 -2.75 16.98 -3.79
N GLU A 103 -3.39 18.12 -3.61
CA GLU A 103 -3.52 18.76 -2.29
C GLU A 103 -4.20 17.84 -1.25
N CYS A 104 -5.15 17.02 -1.70
CA CYS A 104 -5.79 16.02 -0.85
C CYS A 104 -4.85 14.93 -0.31
N PHE A 105 -3.61 14.84 -0.79
CA PHE A 105 -2.58 13.94 -0.25
C PHE A 105 -1.60 14.66 0.68
N SER A 106 -1.71 15.98 0.80
CA SER A 106 -0.86 16.77 1.68
C SER A 106 -1.01 16.34 3.15
N THR A 107 0.10 16.37 3.88
CA THR A 107 0.09 16.20 5.34
C THR A 107 -0.70 17.30 6.04
N ARG A 108 -0.78 18.49 5.45
CA ARG A 108 -1.49 19.66 6.00
C ARG A 108 -3.01 19.52 6.04
N ARG A 109 -3.58 18.51 5.37
CA ARG A 109 -5.03 18.29 5.37
C ARG A 109 -5.59 17.85 6.73
N PHE A 110 -4.71 17.62 7.69
CA PHE A 110 -5.08 17.26 9.05
C PHE A 110 -4.83 18.39 10.06
N ASP A 111 -4.38 19.57 9.61
CA ASP A 111 -4.12 20.76 10.45
C ASP A 111 -5.42 21.47 10.86
#